data_81b98b27427e04eecea0492bceee1ccf
#
_entry.id   81b98b27427e04eecea0492bceee1ccf
#
_cell.length_a   1.000
_cell.length_b   1.000
_cell.length_c   1.000
_cell.angle_alpha   90.00
_cell.angle_beta   90.00
_cell.angle_gamma   90.00
#
_symmetry.space_group_name_H-M   'P 1'
#
loop_
_entity.id
_entity.type
_entity.pdbx_description
1 polymer ?
#
loop_
_entity_poly.entity_id
_entity_poly.type
_entity_poly.pdbx_seq_one_letter_code
_entity_poly.pdbx_strand_id
1 'polypeptide(L)'
;MRISILAAALALAFAAPAAAQTPAAPPVPTAAAPDVATPEAIVAALYGVISGDAGVARDWDRFRSLFHPTARLMPSGMNREGVGVVRSIAPDEYITRSEPLLMADGFHEREIARRSERFGHIAHVWSTYESLHNLSDAQPFARGVNSIQLFHDGSRWWILSVYWQGETPASPIPADYLPPAG
;
A
#
# COMPACT_ATOMS: atom_id res chain seq x y z
N MET A 1 80.72 -25.62 -0.79
CA MET A 1 79.68 -25.73 0.24
C MET A 1 78.52 -24.81 -0.21
N ARG A 2 77.48 -25.37 -0.86
CA ARG A 2 76.36 -24.58 -1.39
C ARG A 2 75.20 -24.72 -0.41
N ILE A 3 74.81 -23.56 0.18
CA ILE A 3 73.66 -23.50 1.09
C ILE A 3 72.43 -23.17 0.24
N SER A 4 71.41 -24.11 0.12
CA SER A 4 70.15 -23.89 -0.50
C SER A 4 69.19 -23.36 0.56
N ILE A 5 68.67 -22.14 0.35
CA ILE A 5 67.65 -21.54 1.17
C ILE A 5 66.28 -21.92 0.55
N LEU A 6 65.49 -22.71 1.26
CA LEU A 6 64.11 -23.05 0.92
C LEU A 6 63.21 -21.89 1.40
N ALA A 7 62.58 -21.18 0.48
CA ALA A 7 61.55 -20.20 0.79
C ALA A 7 60.19 -20.89 0.88
N ALA A 8 59.60 -20.96 2.06
CA ALA A 8 58.21 -21.42 2.26
C ALA A 8 57.24 -20.26 2.03
N ALA A 9 56.46 -20.34 0.97
CA ALA A 9 55.38 -19.39 0.72
C ALA A 9 54.13 -19.78 1.52
N LEU A 10 53.76 -18.96 2.49
CA LEU A 10 52.56 -19.10 3.30
C LEU A 10 51.37 -18.47 2.52
N ALA A 11 50.46 -19.27 1.95
CA ALA A 11 49.28 -18.80 1.32
C ALA A 11 48.21 -18.51 2.37
N LEU A 12 47.91 -17.24 2.63
CA LEU A 12 46.78 -16.80 3.44
C LEU A 12 45.50 -16.92 2.57
N ALA A 13 44.66 -17.90 2.88
CA ALA A 13 43.32 -18.00 2.31
C ALA A 13 42.40 -16.97 3.04
N PHE A 14 42.00 -15.91 2.35
CA PHE A 14 40.97 -15.01 2.83
C PHE A 14 39.60 -15.70 2.62
N ALA A 15 38.98 -16.14 3.72
CA ALA A 15 37.55 -16.54 3.69
C ALA A 15 36.70 -15.28 3.48
N ALA A 16 36.02 -15.19 2.35
CA ALA A 16 35.04 -14.16 2.11
C ALA A 16 33.87 -14.31 3.12
N PRO A 17 33.39 -13.21 3.76
CA PRO A 17 32.23 -13.31 4.62
C PRO A 17 31.03 -13.77 3.81
N ALA A 18 30.33 -14.83 4.26
CA ALA A 18 29.09 -15.27 3.69
C ALA A 18 28.06 -14.13 3.86
N ALA A 19 27.61 -13.55 2.75
CA ALA A 19 26.52 -12.59 2.77
C ALA A 19 25.28 -13.28 3.36
N ALA A 20 24.76 -12.76 4.48
CA ALA A 20 23.52 -13.22 5.06
C ALA A 20 22.40 -13.01 4.01
N GLN A 21 21.83 -14.10 3.52
CA GLN A 21 20.69 -14.05 2.61
C GLN A 21 19.50 -13.50 3.40
N THR A 22 19.01 -12.33 3.00
CA THR A 22 17.71 -11.83 3.49
C THR A 22 16.66 -12.90 3.16
N PRO A 23 15.81 -13.33 4.11
CA PRO A 23 14.75 -14.28 3.84
C PRO A 23 13.91 -13.77 2.66
N ALA A 24 13.62 -14.63 1.68
CA ALA A 24 12.74 -14.29 0.58
C ALA A 24 11.37 -13.91 1.16
N ALA A 25 10.81 -12.79 0.69
CA ALA A 25 9.45 -12.43 1.05
C ALA A 25 8.48 -13.56 0.64
N PRO A 26 7.44 -13.84 1.42
CA PRO A 26 6.45 -14.84 1.05
C PRO A 26 5.85 -14.52 -0.33
N PRO A 27 5.50 -15.54 -1.13
CA PRO A 27 4.93 -15.33 -2.45
C PRO A 27 3.61 -14.54 -2.33
N VAL A 28 3.42 -13.57 -3.23
CA VAL A 28 2.16 -12.81 -3.31
C VAL A 28 1.05 -13.75 -3.79
N PRO A 29 -0.12 -13.79 -3.14
CA PRO A 29 -1.26 -14.57 -3.61
C PRO A 29 -1.68 -14.19 -5.03
N THR A 30 -2.25 -15.13 -5.77
CA THR A 30 -2.76 -14.87 -7.11
C THR A 30 -4.01 -14.00 -7.05
N ALA A 31 -4.01 -12.87 -7.75
CA ALA A 31 -5.18 -12.01 -7.84
C ALA A 31 -6.25 -12.59 -8.76
N ALA A 32 -7.52 -12.32 -8.45
CA ALA A 32 -8.61 -12.55 -9.39
C ALA A 32 -8.45 -11.63 -10.61
N ALA A 33 -8.52 -12.19 -11.81
CA ALA A 33 -8.32 -11.42 -13.04
C ALA A 33 -9.21 -10.16 -13.15
N PRO A 34 -10.51 -10.18 -12.77
CA PRO A 34 -11.33 -8.97 -12.78
C PRO A 34 -10.83 -7.85 -11.87
N ASP A 35 -10.23 -8.18 -10.72
CA ASP A 35 -9.75 -7.20 -9.75
C ASP A 35 -8.57 -6.36 -10.27
N VAL A 36 -7.84 -6.87 -11.26
CA VAL A 36 -6.55 -6.30 -11.70
C VAL A 36 -6.51 -5.98 -13.20
N ALA A 37 -7.67 -6.04 -13.86
CA ALA A 37 -7.77 -5.86 -15.30
C ALA A 37 -7.58 -4.40 -15.74
N THR A 38 -8.03 -3.44 -14.95
CA THR A 38 -7.95 -2.00 -15.24
C THR A 38 -7.57 -1.20 -13.99
N PRO A 39 -7.09 0.05 -14.13
CA PRO A 39 -6.88 0.95 -13.00
C PRO A 39 -8.14 1.14 -12.14
N GLU A 40 -9.32 1.19 -12.76
CA GLU A 40 -10.60 1.34 -12.07
C GLU A 40 -10.92 0.09 -11.24
N ALA A 41 -10.71 -1.08 -11.83
CA ALA A 41 -10.98 -2.36 -11.18
C ALA A 41 -10.11 -2.57 -9.95
N ILE A 42 -8.80 -2.31 -10.03
CA ILE A 42 -7.91 -2.54 -8.90
C ILE A 42 -8.15 -1.56 -7.75
N VAL A 43 -8.54 -0.31 -8.05
CA VAL A 43 -8.94 0.66 -7.01
C VAL A 43 -10.27 0.25 -6.37
N ALA A 44 -11.25 -0.18 -7.16
CA ALA A 44 -12.52 -0.70 -6.61
C ALA A 44 -12.28 -1.96 -5.75
N ALA A 45 -11.41 -2.88 -6.18
CA ALA A 45 -11.02 -4.06 -5.41
C ALA A 45 -10.33 -3.68 -4.09
N LEU A 46 -9.47 -2.64 -4.09
CA LEU A 46 -8.84 -2.13 -2.87
C LEU A 46 -9.88 -1.66 -1.85
N TYR A 47 -10.83 -0.81 -2.26
CA TYR A 47 -11.91 -0.36 -1.37
C TYR A 47 -12.80 -1.51 -0.91
N GLY A 48 -13.14 -2.41 -1.82
CA GLY A 48 -14.00 -3.54 -1.50
C GLY A 48 -13.39 -4.52 -0.50
N VAL A 49 -12.08 -4.77 -0.58
CA VAL A 49 -11.43 -5.77 0.27
C VAL A 49 -11.20 -5.29 1.71
N ILE A 50 -11.05 -3.98 1.94
CA ILE A 50 -10.90 -3.41 3.29
C ILE A 50 -12.25 -3.12 3.95
N SER A 51 -13.33 -3.09 3.16
CA SER A 51 -14.69 -2.80 3.64
C SER A 51 -15.39 -4.04 4.19
N GLY A 52 -16.21 -3.85 5.22
CA GLY A 52 -17.05 -4.90 5.82
C GLY A 52 -17.57 -4.52 7.20
N ASP A 53 -18.59 -5.24 7.65
CA ASP A 53 -19.25 -5.03 8.93
C ASP A 53 -18.34 -5.37 10.13
N ALA A 54 -18.72 -4.89 11.31
CA ALA A 54 -18.07 -5.27 12.57
C ALA A 54 -18.13 -6.80 12.75
N GLY A 55 -17.03 -7.38 13.23
CA GLY A 55 -16.90 -8.82 13.44
C GLY A 55 -16.68 -9.65 12.16
N VAL A 56 -16.71 -9.04 10.98
CA VAL A 56 -16.49 -9.74 9.69
C VAL A 56 -15.02 -9.64 9.29
N ALA A 57 -14.35 -10.78 9.18
CA ALA A 57 -12.96 -10.85 8.73
C ALA A 57 -12.83 -10.39 7.27
N ARG A 58 -11.75 -9.66 6.97
CA ARG A 58 -11.41 -9.23 5.61
C ARG A 58 -10.65 -10.33 4.88
N ASP A 59 -10.76 -10.36 3.57
CA ASP A 59 -9.95 -11.26 2.71
C ASP A 59 -8.55 -10.66 2.51
N TRP A 60 -7.66 -10.93 3.47
CA TRP A 60 -6.31 -10.39 3.44
C TRP A 60 -5.43 -11.00 2.36
N ASP A 61 -5.73 -12.19 1.86
CA ASP A 61 -5.01 -12.75 0.71
C ASP A 61 -5.42 -12.04 -0.58
N ARG A 62 -6.70 -11.73 -0.76
CA ARG A 62 -7.16 -10.85 -1.84
C ARG A 62 -6.51 -9.46 -1.74
N PHE A 63 -6.43 -8.89 -0.53
CA PHE A 63 -5.74 -7.61 -0.31
C PHE A 63 -4.28 -7.69 -0.76
N ARG A 64 -3.51 -8.67 -0.26
CA ARG A 64 -2.10 -8.86 -0.64
C ARG A 64 -1.92 -9.01 -2.14
N SER A 65 -2.84 -9.70 -2.80
CA SER A 65 -2.79 -9.97 -4.23
C SER A 65 -2.84 -8.71 -5.11
N LEU A 66 -3.35 -7.59 -4.59
CA LEU A 66 -3.42 -6.31 -5.32
C LEU A 66 -2.09 -5.57 -5.34
N PHE A 67 -1.20 -5.84 -4.37
CA PHE A 67 0.02 -5.08 -4.17
C PHE A 67 1.24 -5.73 -4.80
N HIS A 68 2.07 -4.91 -5.45
CA HIS A 68 3.39 -5.33 -5.89
C HIS A 68 4.27 -5.64 -4.65
N PRO A 69 5.22 -6.61 -4.72
CA PRO A 69 6.07 -6.98 -3.58
C PRO A 69 6.83 -5.83 -2.93
N THR A 70 7.13 -4.77 -3.70
CA THR A 70 7.82 -3.57 -3.20
C THR A 70 6.87 -2.48 -2.72
N ALA A 71 5.55 -2.72 -2.74
CA ALA A 71 4.55 -1.70 -2.44
C ALA A 71 4.68 -1.09 -1.05
N ARG A 72 4.22 0.16 -0.93
CA ARG A 72 4.16 0.89 0.35
C ARG A 72 2.80 1.58 0.52
N LEU A 73 2.32 1.54 1.74
CA LEU A 73 1.18 2.31 2.20
C LEU A 73 1.70 3.43 3.10
N MET A 74 1.25 4.65 2.83
CA MET A 74 1.85 5.84 3.45
C MET A 74 0.77 6.76 4.03
N PRO A 75 0.24 6.45 5.24
CA PRO A 75 -0.59 7.40 5.98
C PRO A 75 0.19 8.66 6.32
N SER A 76 -0.41 9.81 6.07
CA SER A 76 0.14 11.12 6.46
C SER A 76 -0.86 11.96 7.24
N GLY A 77 -0.36 12.96 7.92
CA GLY A 77 -1.17 13.90 8.70
C GLY A 77 -0.29 14.86 9.50
N MET A 78 -0.92 15.53 10.46
CA MET A 78 -0.24 16.40 11.41
C MET A 78 -0.16 15.69 12.76
N ASN A 79 0.97 15.81 13.45
CA ASN A 79 1.06 15.40 14.85
C ASN A 79 0.45 16.47 15.78
N ARG A 80 0.48 16.23 17.08
CA ARG A 80 -0.09 17.15 18.08
C ARG A 80 0.62 18.49 18.13
N GLU A 81 1.87 18.55 17.72
CA GLU A 81 2.71 19.74 17.65
C GLU A 81 2.53 20.52 16.34
N GLY A 82 1.61 20.07 15.45
CA GLY A 82 1.36 20.72 14.16
C GLY A 82 2.45 20.44 13.11
N VAL A 83 3.29 19.42 13.31
CA VAL A 83 4.32 19.00 12.35
C VAL A 83 3.75 17.91 11.45
N GLY A 84 3.95 18.05 10.14
CA GLY A 84 3.57 17.03 9.16
C GLY A 84 4.37 15.74 9.38
N VAL A 85 3.66 14.60 9.42
CA VAL A 85 4.25 13.27 9.60
C VAL A 85 3.75 12.33 8.52
N VAL A 86 4.60 11.39 8.12
CA VAL A 86 4.28 10.30 7.21
C VAL A 86 4.91 9.02 7.74
N ARG A 87 4.23 7.90 7.55
CA ARG A 87 4.79 6.56 7.77
C ARG A 87 4.85 5.84 6.43
N SER A 88 5.83 4.96 6.26
CA SER A 88 5.91 4.07 5.10
C SER A 88 5.89 2.63 5.62
N ILE A 89 4.83 1.92 5.36
CA ILE A 89 4.58 0.57 5.86
C ILE A 89 4.33 -0.40 4.71
N ALA A 90 4.68 -1.67 4.91
CA ALA A 90 4.36 -2.74 3.98
C ALA A 90 2.88 -3.16 4.09
N PRO A 91 2.30 -3.83 3.05
CA PRO A 91 0.93 -4.33 3.12
C PRO A 91 0.64 -5.20 4.36
N ASP A 92 1.54 -6.09 4.76
CA ASP A 92 1.36 -6.93 5.95
C ASP A 92 1.38 -6.13 7.26
N GLU A 93 2.18 -5.07 7.32
CA GLU A 93 2.17 -4.18 8.47
C GLU A 93 0.84 -3.38 8.55
N TYR A 94 0.31 -2.98 7.40
CA TYR A 94 -1.03 -2.38 7.34
C TYR A 94 -2.10 -3.34 7.89
N ILE A 95 -2.11 -4.60 7.45
CA ILE A 95 -3.03 -5.62 7.92
C ILE A 95 -2.95 -5.74 9.45
N THR A 96 -1.76 -5.96 9.99
CA THR A 96 -1.54 -6.13 11.44
C THR A 96 -2.06 -4.96 12.26
N ARG A 97 -1.93 -3.73 11.74
CA ARG A 97 -2.37 -2.51 12.44
C ARG A 97 -3.86 -2.24 12.30
N SER A 98 -4.43 -2.55 11.14
CA SER A 98 -5.79 -2.13 10.78
C SER A 98 -6.83 -3.19 11.14
N GLU A 99 -6.52 -4.48 11.02
CA GLU A 99 -7.47 -5.57 11.23
C GLU A 99 -8.22 -5.48 12.57
N PRO A 100 -7.58 -5.26 13.73
CA PRO A 100 -8.29 -5.16 15.00
C PRO A 100 -9.34 -4.03 15.02
N LEU A 101 -9.02 -2.89 14.39
CA LEU A 101 -9.91 -1.73 14.33
C LEU A 101 -11.07 -1.96 13.37
N LEU A 102 -10.78 -2.49 12.17
CA LEU A 102 -11.78 -2.82 11.15
C LEU A 102 -12.77 -3.87 11.63
N MET A 103 -12.29 -4.81 12.45
CA MET A 103 -13.13 -5.86 13.07
C MET A 103 -13.99 -5.30 14.20
N ALA A 104 -13.48 -4.36 15.02
CA ALA A 104 -14.20 -3.86 16.19
C ALA A 104 -15.40 -3.00 15.79
N ASP A 105 -15.22 -2.05 14.89
CA ASP A 105 -16.18 -0.97 14.66
C ASP A 105 -16.92 -1.08 13.32
N GLY A 106 -16.52 -2.03 12.46
CA GLY A 106 -16.93 -2.02 11.06
C GLY A 106 -16.24 -0.87 10.29
N PHE A 107 -16.08 -1.06 8.99
CA PHE A 107 -15.44 -0.08 8.14
C PHE A 107 -15.89 -0.28 6.70
N HIS A 108 -16.51 0.74 6.13
CA HIS A 108 -16.92 0.78 4.73
C HIS A 108 -16.34 2.02 4.09
N GLU A 109 -15.40 1.82 3.18
CA GLU A 109 -14.80 2.92 2.45
C GLU A 109 -15.21 2.87 0.99
N ARG A 110 -15.58 4.02 0.43
CA ARG A 110 -15.93 4.15 -0.98
C ARG A 110 -15.31 5.38 -1.61
N GLU A 111 -14.98 5.25 -2.87
CA GLU A 111 -14.58 6.39 -3.68
C GLU A 111 -15.79 7.25 -4.02
N ILE A 112 -15.65 8.57 -3.81
CA ILE A 112 -16.70 9.54 -4.15
C ILE A 112 -16.32 10.45 -5.32
N ALA A 113 -15.02 10.60 -5.62
CA ALA A 113 -14.53 11.32 -6.78
C ALA A 113 -13.17 10.76 -7.22
N ARG A 114 -12.86 10.90 -8.51
CA ARG A 114 -11.61 10.40 -9.09
C ARG A 114 -11.03 11.36 -10.09
N ARG A 115 -9.70 11.50 -10.06
CA ARG A 115 -8.90 12.05 -11.16
C ARG A 115 -7.78 11.06 -11.44
N SER A 116 -7.55 10.74 -12.70
CA SER A 116 -6.50 9.77 -13.07
C SER A 116 -5.74 10.23 -14.30
N GLU A 117 -4.47 9.89 -14.32
CA GLU A 117 -3.57 10.11 -15.44
C GLU A 117 -2.83 8.82 -15.75
N ARG A 118 -2.57 8.57 -17.03
CA ARG A 118 -1.89 7.35 -17.48
C ARG A 118 -0.88 7.65 -18.55
N PHE A 119 0.29 7.00 -18.43
CA PHE A 119 1.29 6.95 -19.50
C PHE A 119 1.90 5.55 -19.59
N GLY A 120 1.66 4.84 -20.68
CA GLY A 120 2.19 3.49 -20.90
C GLY A 120 1.81 2.53 -19.76
N HIS A 121 2.81 2.07 -19.02
CA HIS A 121 2.68 1.12 -17.92
C HIS A 121 2.41 1.75 -16.55
N ILE A 122 2.36 3.06 -16.46
CA ILE A 122 2.12 3.76 -15.20
C ILE A 122 0.78 4.49 -15.21
N ALA A 123 0.10 4.48 -14.07
CA ALA A 123 -1.06 5.30 -13.83
C ALA A 123 -1.02 5.91 -12.42
N HIS A 124 -1.50 7.14 -12.31
CA HIS A 124 -1.72 7.82 -11.05
C HIS A 124 -3.20 8.08 -10.87
N VAL A 125 -3.72 7.73 -9.70
CA VAL A 125 -5.12 7.93 -9.33
C VAL A 125 -5.18 8.77 -8.06
N TRP A 126 -5.76 9.97 -8.17
CA TRP A 126 -6.28 10.72 -7.03
C TRP A 126 -7.70 10.23 -6.77
N SER A 127 -7.91 9.59 -5.65
CA SER A 127 -9.18 8.98 -5.27
C SER A 127 -9.66 9.61 -3.98
N THR A 128 -10.71 10.42 -4.06
CA THR A 128 -11.35 10.99 -2.87
C THR A 128 -12.29 9.95 -2.29
N TYR A 129 -12.15 9.70 -1.01
CA TYR A 129 -12.91 8.67 -0.29
C TYR A 129 -13.73 9.24 0.85
N GLU A 130 -14.72 8.48 1.26
CA GLU A 130 -15.40 8.62 2.54
C GLU A 130 -15.51 7.26 3.22
N SER A 131 -15.47 7.28 4.56
CA SER A 131 -15.50 6.08 5.40
C SER A 131 -16.69 6.13 6.36
N LEU A 132 -17.41 5.02 6.46
CA LEU A 132 -18.59 4.80 7.29
C LEU A 132 -18.31 3.61 8.21
N HIS A 133 -18.88 3.55 9.42
CA HIS A 133 -18.87 2.33 10.23
C HIS A 133 -19.90 1.33 9.71
N ASN A 134 -21.08 1.81 9.30
CA ASN A 134 -22.13 1.01 8.71
C ASN A 134 -22.62 1.65 7.40
N LEU A 135 -23.05 0.84 6.44
CA LEU A 135 -23.59 1.35 5.17
C LEU A 135 -24.86 2.22 5.34
N SER A 136 -25.55 2.09 6.47
CA SER A 136 -26.72 2.88 6.82
C SER A 136 -26.42 4.22 7.49
N ASP A 137 -25.16 4.51 7.79
CA ASP A 137 -24.78 5.74 8.45
C ASP A 137 -25.10 6.95 7.55
N ALA A 138 -25.77 7.95 8.11
CA ALA A 138 -26.20 9.13 7.36
C ALA A 138 -25.03 10.06 6.98
N GLN A 139 -23.91 9.97 7.71
CA GLN A 139 -22.72 10.80 7.50
C GLN A 139 -21.46 9.94 7.65
N PRO A 140 -20.44 10.17 6.81
CA PRO A 140 -19.14 9.53 7.00
C PRO A 140 -18.47 10.05 8.28
N PHE A 141 -17.76 9.15 8.97
CA PHE A 141 -16.93 9.56 10.11
C PHE A 141 -15.58 10.12 9.67
N ALA A 142 -15.14 9.81 8.44
CA ALA A 142 -13.91 10.34 7.86
C ALA A 142 -14.05 10.51 6.35
N ARG A 143 -13.32 11.48 5.81
CA ARG A 143 -13.07 11.66 4.37
C ARG A 143 -11.59 11.95 4.16
N GLY A 144 -11.11 11.77 2.95
CA GLY A 144 -9.74 12.10 2.60
C GLY A 144 -9.46 11.86 1.13
N VAL A 145 -8.19 11.97 0.78
CA VAL A 145 -7.73 11.73 -0.59
C VAL A 145 -6.58 10.72 -0.57
N ASN A 146 -6.72 9.68 -1.38
CA ASN A 146 -5.68 8.72 -1.70
C ASN A 146 -4.96 9.16 -2.99
N SER A 147 -3.63 9.19 -2.96
CA SER A 147 -2.76 9.22 -4.14
C SER A 147 -2.24 7.81 -4.38
N ILE A 148 -2.72 7.16 -5.43
CA ILE A 148 -2.45 5.76 -5.72
C ILE A 148 -1.57 5.68 -6.97
N GLN A 149 -0.40 5.03 -6.85
CA GLN A 149 0.46 4.75 -7.99
C GLN A 149 0.24 3.30 -8.44
N LEU A 150 -0.04 3.13 -9.72
CA LEU A 150 -0.30 1.85 -10.34
C LEU A 150 0.76 1.54 -11.40
N PHE A 151 1.10 0.26 -11.54
CA PHE A 151 2.01 -0.29 -12.53
C PHE A 151 1.36 -1.45 -13.27
N HIS A 152 1.49 -1.48 -14.61
CA HIS A 152 1.07 -2.59 -15.45
C HIS A 152 2.29 -3.39 -15.91
N ASP A 153 2.36 -4.66 -15.54
CA ASP A 153 3.51 -5.53 -15.83
C ASP A 153 3.48 -6.18 -17.24
N GLY A 154 2.47 -5.85 -18.03
CA GLY A 154 2.19 -6.48 -19.33
C GLY A 154 1.02 -7.46 -19.27
N SER A 155 0.65 -7.95 -18.07
CA SER A 155 -0.46 -8.89 -17.86
C SER A 155 -1.55 -8.35 -16.95
N ARG A 156 -1.21 -7.52 -15.96
CA ARG A 156 -2.14 -7.01 -14.95
C ARG A 156 -1.67 -5.68 -14.35
N TRP A 157 -2.58 -5.00 -13.68
CA TRP A 157 -2.27 -3.85 -12.83
C TRP A 157 -1.85 -4.28 -11.42
N TRP A 158 -0.93 -3.49 -10.84
CA TRP A 158 -0.42 -3.61 -9.48
C TRP A 158 -0.49 -2.28 -8.77
N ILE A 159 -0.78 -2.27 -7.47
CA ILE A 159 -0.61 -1.11 -6.62
C ILE A 159 0.86 -1.05 -6.18
N LEU A 160 1.55 0.06 -6.49
CA LEU A 160 2.91 0.35 -6.01
C LEU A 160 2.89 1.15 -4.72
N SER A 161 1.98 2.10 -4.61
CA SER A 161 1.82 2.86 -3.38
C SER A 161 0.39 3.37 -3.22
N VAL A 162 -0.01 3.48 -1.95
CA VAL A 162 -1.18 4.24 -1.53
C VAL A 162 -0.69 5.25 -0.51
N TYR A 163 -0.70 6.52 -0.88
CA TYR A 163 -0.34 7.65 -0.01
C TYR A 163 -1.59 8.47 0.25
N TRP A 164 -1.94 8.70 1.50
CA TRP A 164 -3.19 9.38 1.81
C TRP A 164 -3.10 10.35 2.97
N GLN A 165 -4.02 11.31 2.95
CA GLN A 165 -4.29 12.21 4.05
C GLN A 165 -5.79 12.32 4.28
N GLY A 166 -6.19 12.22 5.54
CA GLY A 166 -7.54 12.52 5.97
C GLY A 166 -7.84 14.01 5.92
N GLU A 167 -9.08 14.35 5.61
CA GLU A 167 -9.58 15.72 5.69
C GLU A 167 -9.58 16.22 7.14
N THR A 168 -9.21 17.47 7.33
CA THR A 168 -9.30 18.16 8.62
C THR A 168 -9.82 19.59 8.40
N PRO A 169 -10.28 20.30 9.45
CA PRO A 169 -10.64 21.71 9.32
C PRO A 169 -9.50 22.60 8.80
N ALA A 170 -8.24 22.22 9.07
CA ALA A 170 -7.05 22.93 8.57
C ALA A 170 -6.64 22.50 7.15
N SER A 171 -7.15 21.38 6.66
CA SER A 171 -6.86 20.84 5.33
C SER A 171 -8.15 20.26 4.72
N PRO A 172 -9.11 21.13 4.35
CA PRO A 172 -10.35 20.70 3.71
C PRO A 172 -10.05 20.17 2.30
N ILE A 173 -10.84 19.21 1.84
CA ILE A 173 -10.73 18.69 0.46
C ILE A 173 -11.11 19.80 -0.52
N PRO A 174 -10.22 20.17 -1.48
CA PRO A 174 -10.54 21.16 -2.50
C PRO A 174 -11.75 20.75 -3.35
N ALA A 175 -12.54 21.70 -3.78
CA ALA A 175 -13.75 21.47 -4.56
C ALA A 175 -13.49 20.61 -5.83
N ASP A 176 -12.33 20.80 -6.45
CA ASP A 176 -11.91 20.03 -7.64
C ASP A 176 -11.72 18.53 -7.39
N TYR A 177 -11.64 18.11 -6.13
CA TYR A 177 -11.53 16.70 -5.71
C TYR A 177 -12.83 16.15 -5.13
N LEU A 178 -13.89 16.93 -5.15
CA LEU A 178 -15.22 16.50 -4.72
C LEU A 178 -16.10 16.17 -5.95
N PRO A 179 -17.17 15.39 -5.76
CA PRO A 179 -18.17 15.21 -6.81
C PRO A 179 -18.69 16.58 -7.29
N PRO A 180 -19.06 16.72 -8.58
CA PRO A 180 -19.74 17.92 -9.05
C PRO A 180 -20.96 18.21 -8.15
N ALA A 181 -21.16 19.49 -7.83
CA ALA A 181 -22.38 19.91 -7.14
C ALA A 181 -23.59 19.53 -8.02
N GLY A 182 -24.49 18.68 -7.50
CA GLY A 182 -25.70 18.27 -8.17
C GLY A 182 -26.73 19.41 -8.30
#